data_58d810b069576f04838aadd6903e4123
#
_entry.id   58d810b069576f04838aadd6903e4123
#
_cell.length_a   1.000
_cell.length_b   1.000
_cell.length_c   1.000
_cell.angle_alpha   90.00
_cell.angle_beta   90.00
_cell.angle_gamma   90.00
#
_symmetry.space_group_name_H-M   'P 1'
#
loop_
_entity.id
_entity.type
_entity.pdbx_description
1 polymer ?
#
loop_
_entity_poly.entity_id
_entity_poly.type
_entity_poly.pdbx_seq_one_letter_code
_entity_poly.pdbx_strand_id
1 'polypeptide(L)'
;MLHFIVNLNFRINTYKMKKFKIEFKWAVIMSIIFLAWMTLEKQLGFHDEKIKWQMFFTMLIIFPNFLLYYLALNDKKKNYYNGEMNWKQGFISGVVISFIVVIFSPITQFITHEFITPNYFDKLIALSVESKRLTLEEAKSYFNLTAYIWQSISGGLSFGIVIGAIVAYILKPKTTNSTIKSN
;
A
#
# COMPACT_ATOMS: atom_id res chain seq x y z
N MET A 1 5.46 32.17 29.51
CA MET A 1 5.36 32.22 28.05
C MET A 1 5.87 30.90 27.39
N LEU A 2 7.08 30.46 27.71
CA LEU A 2 7.67 29.22 27.16
C LEU A 2 6.86 27.95 27.47
N HIS A 3 6.36 27.82 28.71
CA HIS A 3 5.55 26.67 29.16
C HIS A 3 4.19 26.60 28.44
N PHE A 4 3.61 27.72 28.06
CA PHE A 4 2.36 27.79 27.29
C PHE A 4 2.58 27.35 25.83
N ILE A 5 3.70 27.75 25.21
CA ILE A 5 4.07 27.37 23.83
C ILE A 5 4.37 25.89 23.76
N VAL A 6 5.10 25.33 24.75
CA VAL A 6 5.41 23.88 24.81
C VAL A 6 4.13 23.06 24.98
N ASN A 7 3.20 23.47 25.86
CA ASN A 7 1.93 22.79 26.04
C ASN A 7 1.01 22.90 24.78
N LEU A 8 1.04 24.02 24.10
CA LEU A 8 0.28 24.22 22.87
C LEU A 8 0.81 23.30 21.75
N ASN A 9 2.14 23.24 21.58
CA ASN A 9 2.78 22.34 20.61
C ASN A 9 2.55 20.87 20.93
N PHE A 10 2.57 20.48 22.20
CA PHE A 10 2.27 19.11 22.61
C PHE A 10 0.81 18.74 22.34
N ARG A 11 -0.15 19.63 22.64
CA ARG A 11 -1.57 19.42 22.32
C ARG A 11 -1.84 19.35 20.82
N ILE A 12 -1.22 20.20 20.01
CA ILE A 12 -1.35 20.20 18.55
C ILE A 12 -0.77 18.90 17.97
N ASN A 13 0.37 18.42 18.48
CA ASN A 13 0.98 17.17 18.05
C ASN A 13 0.12 15.95 18.44
N THR A 14 -0.44 15.93 19.63
CA THR A 14 -1.33 14.85 20.09
C THR A 14 -2.62 14.81 19.28
N TYR A 15 -3.18 15.97 18.91
CA TYR A 15 -4.37 16.06 18.06
C TYR A 15 -4.10 15.61 16.62
N LYS A 16 -2.96 16.01 16.04
CA LYS A 16 -2.52 15.57 14.71
C LYS A 16 -2.29 14.06 14.66
N MET A 17 -1.68 13.46 15.68
CA MET A 17 -1.46 12.02 15.76
C MET A 17 -2.78 11.23 15.86
N LYS A 18 -3.77 11.72 16.58
CA LYS A 18 -5.11 11.11 16.64
C LYS A 18 -5.80 11.08 15.27
N LYS A 19 -5.55 12.11 14.44
CA LYS A 19 -6.17 12.25 13.12
C LYS A 19 -5.78 11.11 12.14
N PHE A 20 -4.53 10.62 12.18
CA PHE A 20 -4.01 9.62 11.26
C PHE A 20 -3.77 8.24 11.89
N LYS A 21 -4.29 8.01 13.09
CA LYS A 21 -4.13 6.74 13.80
C LYS A 21 -4.71 5.54 13.03
N ILE A 22 -5.82 5.75 12.36
CA ILE A 22 -6.51 4.70 11.60
C ILE A 22 -5.69 4.36 10.35
N GLU A 23 -5.23 5.37 9.61
CA GLU A 23 -4.40 5.20 8.43
C GLU A 23 -3.10 4.47 8.75
N PHE A 24 -2.44 4.85 9.85
CA PHE A 24 -1.22 4.19 10.31
C PHE A 24 -1.46 2.71 10.66
N LYS A 25 -2.52 2.43 11.43
CA LYS A 25 -2.91 1.05 11.77
C LYS A 25 -3.07 0.20 10.51
N TRP A 26 -3.83 0.70 9.54
CA TRP A 26 -4.10 -0.04 8.32
C TRP A 26 -2.88 -0.17 7.41
N ALA A 27 -2.00 0.84 7.36
CA ALA A 27 -0.74 0.74 6.63
C ALA A 27 0.18 -0.35 7.20
N VAL A 28 0.25 -0.50 8.54
CA VAL A 28 0.98 -1.61 9.19
C VAL A 28 0.35 -2.96 8.83
N ILE A 29 -0.99 -3.08 8.90
CA ILE A 29 -1.70 -4.31 8.52
C ILE A 29 -1.41 -4.66 7.05
N MET A 30 -1.47 -3.68 6.13
CA MET A 30 -1.17 -3.88 4.72
C MET A 30 0.26 -4.37 4.49
N SER A 31 1.23 -3.80 5.23
CA SER A 31 2.63 -4.22 5.14
C SER A 31 2.83 -5.67 5.62
N ILE A 32 2.15 -6.07 6.69
CA ILE A 32 2.17 -7.46 7.18
C ILE A 32 1.52 -8.41 6.17
N ILE A 33 0.38 -8.04 5.61
CA ILE A 33 -0.32 -8.84 4.58
C ILE A 33 0.54 -8.96 3.32
N PHE A 34 1.27 -7.90 2.93
CA PHE A 34 2.22 -7.98 1.83
C PHE A 34 3.33 -9.02 2.11
N LEU A 35 3.95 -9.01 3.29
CA LEU A 35 4.95 -10.02 3.66
C LEU A 35 4.38 -11.44 3.69
N ALA A 36 3.15 -11.61 4.19
CA ALA A 36 2.45 -12.89 4.15
C ALA A 36 2.20 -13.35 2.71
N TRP A 37 1.83 -12.44 1.81
CA TRP A 37 1.66 -12.72 0.38
C TRP A 37 2.98 -13.19 -0.26
N MET A 38 4.09 -12.47 -0.03
CA MET A 38 5.40 -12.86 -0.56
C MET A 38 5.85 -14.23 -0.03
N THR A 39 5.54 -14.53 1.24
CA THR A 39 5.78 -15.86 1.83
C THR A 39 4.94 -16.93 1.15
N LEU A 40 3.68 -16.65 0.86
CA LEU A 40 2.79 -17.55 0.11
C LEU A 40 3.31 -17.81 -1.31
N GLU A 41 3.71 -16.78 -2.04
CA GLU A 41 4.32 -16.91 -3.37
C GLU A 41 5.54 -17.82 -3.34
N LYS A 42 6.41 -17.64 -2.35
CA LYS A 42 7.59 -18.48 -2.14
C LYS A 42 7.21 -19.94 -1.88
N GLN A 43 6.26 -20.19 -0.97
CA GLN A 43 5.83 -21.57 -0.65
C GLN A 43 5.15 -22.28 -1.82
N LEU A 44 4.46 -21.53 -2.68
CA LEU A 44 3.83 -22.07 -3.88
C LEU A 44 4.83 -22.28 -5.05
N GLY A 45 6.10 -21.92 -4.86
CA GLY A 45 7.18 -22.10 -5.84
C GLY A 45 7.27 -20.99 -6.88
N PHE A 46 6.53 -19.87 -6.73
CA PHE A 46 6.59 -18.77 -7.69
C PHE A 46 7.90 -17.97 -7.64
N HIS A 47 8.69 -18.11 -6.58
CA HIS A 47 10.03 -17.55 -6.53
C HIS A 47 11.14 -18.55 -6.91
N ASP A 48 10.75 -19.76 -7.30
CA ASP A 48 11.65 -20.86 -7.63
C ASP A 48 11.27 -21.50 -8.99
N GLU A 49 10.67 -22.66 -8.96
CA GLU A 49 10.36 -23.47 -10.15
C GLU A 49 9.35 -22.79 -11.10
N LYS A 50 8.41 -22.01 -10.53
CA LYS A 50 7.34 -21.32 -11.27
C LYS A 50 7.63 -19.83 -11.48
N ILE A 51 8.90 -19.40 -11.41
CA ILE A 51 9.29 -18.00 -11.47
C ILE A 51 8.82 -17.29 -12.76
N LYS A 52 8.67 -18.02 -13.86
CA LYS A 52 8.12 -17.49 -15.12
C LYS A 52 6.66 -17.01 -15.01
N TRP A 53 5.91 -17.57 -14.07
CA TRP A 53 4.50 -17.27 -13.82
C TRP A 53 4.29 -16.32 -12.63
N GLN A 54 5.37 -15.99 -11.92
CA GLN A 54 5.32 -15.18 -10.70
C GLN A 54 4.60 -13.84 -10.92
N MET A 55 4.91 -13.14 -12.00
CA MET A 55 4.29 -11.85 -12.30
C MET A 55 2.75 -11.92 -12.38
N PHE A 56 2.21 -12.98 -13.00
CA PHE A 56 0.76 -13.18 -13.09
C PHE A 56 0.14 -13.49 -11.73
N PHE A 57 0.82 -14.28 -10.90
CA PHE A 57 0.34 -14.59 -9.56
C PHE A 57 0.40 -13.37 -8.65
N THR A 58 1.48 -12.60 -8.69
CA THR A 58 1.61 -11.35 -7.92
C THR A 58 0.51 -10.34 -8.26
N MET A 59 0.03 -10.29 -9.51
CA MET A 59 -1.09 -9.42 -9.87
C MET A 59 -2.36 -9.70 -9.08
N LEU A 60 -2.55 -10.91 -8.58
CA LEU A 60 -3.73 -11.27 -7.77
C LEU A 60 -3.76 -10.53 -6.43
N ILE A 61 -2.64 -9.97 -5.96
CA ILE A 61 -2.58 -9.15 -4.75
C ILE A 61 -3.49 -7.91 -4.82
N ILE A 62 -3.93 -7.53 -6.03
CA ILE A 62 -4.85 -6.39 -6.21
C ILE A 62 -6.17 -6.63 -5.46
N PHE A 63 -6.67 -7.87 -5.40
CA PHE A 63 -7.93 -8.20 -4.73
C PHE A 63 -7.85 -8.01 -3.22
N PRO A 64 -6.87 -8.62 -2.50
CA PRO A 64 -6.71 -8.34 -1.07
C PRO A 64 -6.39 -6.87 -0.81
N ASN A 65 -5.60 -6.19 -1.64
CA ASN A 65 -5.35 -4.76 -1.47
C ASN A 65 -6.62 -3.92 -1.57
N PHE A 66 -7.47 -4.18 -2.56
CA PHE A 66 -8.75 -3.49 -2.69
C PHE A 66 -9.62 -3.68 -1.44
N LEU A 67 -9.71 -4.91 -0.94
CA LEU A 67 -10.43 -5.22 0.29
C LEU A 67 -9.85 -4.47 1.50
N LEU A 68 -8.53 -4.42 1.64
CA LEU A 68 -7.85 -3.73 2.73
C LEU A 68 -8.11 -2.21 2.69
N TYR A 69 -8.05 -1.59 1.51
CA TYR A 69 -8.43 -0.18 1.35
C TYR A 69 -9.89 0.05 1.69
N TYR A 70 -10.79 -0.85 1.27
CA TYR A 70 -12.21 -0.76 1.64
C TYR A 70 -12.42 -0.82 3.15
N LEU A 71 -11.80 -1.77 3.83
CA LEU A 71 -11.87 -1.91 5.28
C LEU A 71 -11.27 -0.70 6.01
N ALA A 72 -10.13 -0.20 5.52
CA ALA A 72 -9.44 0.96 6.09
C ALA A 72 -10.29 2.24 6.00
N LEU A 73 -10.81 2.54 4.82
CA LEU A 73 -11.64 3.72 4.61
C LEU A 73 -13.01 3.61 5.29
N ASN A 74 -13.58 2.41 5.37
CA ASN A 74 -14.79 2.16 6.12
C ASN A 74 -14.59 2.32 7.64
N ASP A 75 -13.44 1.86 8.17
CA ASP A 75 -13.02 2.11 9.55
C ASP A 75 -12.91 3.63 9.81
N LYS A 76 -12.25 4.35 8.90
CA LYS A 76 -12.12 5.82 8.97
C LYS A 76 -13.47 6.51 8.92
N LYS A 77 -14.35 6.08 8.01
CA LYS A 77 -15.71 6.59 7.89
C LYS A 77 -16.48 6.43 9.19
N LYS A 78 -16.46 5.22 9.79
CA LYS A 78 -17.24 4.91 11.01
C LYS A 78 -16.67 5.58 12.24
N ASN A 79 -15.35 5.46 12.47
CA ASN A 79 -14.73 5.77 13.76
C ASN A 79 -14.09 7.16 13.82
N TYR A 80 -14.01 7.88 12.71
CA TYR A 80 -13.49 9.24 12.68
C TYR A 80 -14.50 10.25 12.13
N TYR A 81 -15.27 9.89 11.11
CA TYR A 81 -16.27 10.75 10.48
C TYR A 81 -17.72 10.44 10.90
N ASN A 82 -17.93 9.61 11.91
CA ASN A 82 -19.25 9.25 12.45
C ASN A 82 -20.25 8.77 11.38
N GLY A 83 -19.75 8.09 10.35
CA GLY A 83 -20.58 7.58 9.25
C GLY A 83 -20.72 8.51 8.04
N GLU A 84 -20.34 9.78 8.15
CA GLU A 84 -20.52 10.80 7.12
C GLU A 84 -19.18 11.23 6.50
N MET A 85 -18.58 10.36 5.72
CA MET A 85 -17.33 10.64 4.99
C MET A 85 -17.62 10.96 3.53
N ASN A 86 -17.33 12.18 3.09
CA ASN A 86 -17.42 12.55 1.69
C ASN A 86 -16.24 11.98 0.87
N TRP A 87 -16.35 12.02 -0.47
CA TRP A 87 -15.32 11.48 -1.35
C TRP A 87 -13.93 12.07 -1.11
N LYS A 88 -13.81 13.38 -0.98
CA LYS A 88 -12.53 14.07 -0.76
C LYS A 88 -11.85 13.63 0.54
N GLN A 89 -12.63 13.46 1.60
CA GLN A 89 -12.12 12.97 2.89
C GLN A 89 -11.60 11.53 2.78
N GLY A 90 -12.37 10.66 2.12
CA GLY A 90 -11.96 9.28 1.86
C GLY A 90 -10.73 9.20 0.97
N PHE A 91 -10.68 9.99 -0.10
CA PHE A 91 -9.54 10.07 -1.01
C PHE A 91 -8.26 10.50 -0.28
N ILE A 92 -8.32 11.57 0.54
CA ILE A 92 -7.18 12.02 1.32
C ILE A 92 -6.71 10.92 2.29
N SER A 93 -7.62 10.22 2.97
CA SER A 93 -7.24 9.08 3.82
C SER A 93 -6.56 7.97 3.02
N GLY A 94 -7.06 7.64 1.83
CA GLY A 94 -6.43 6.67 0.92
C GLY A 94 -5.02 7.07 0.52
N VAL A 95 -4.82 8.35 0.15
CA VAL A 95 -3.49 8.91 -0.16
C VAL A 95 -2.54 8.81 1.06
N VAL A 96 -3.02 9.15 2.25
CA VAL A 96 -2.20 9.04 3.48
C VAL A 96 -1.80 7.60 3.76
N ILE A 97 -2.72 6.63 3.60
CA ILE A 97 -2.39 5.20 3.74
C ILE A 97 -1.30 4.82 2.75
N SER A 98 -1.43 5.20 1.46
CA SER A 98 -0.43 4.90 0.43
C SER A 98 0.95 5.46 0.80
N PHE A 99 1.01 6.69 1.29
CA PHE A 99 2.25 7.31 1.73
C PHE A 99 2.90 6.55 2.89
N ILE A 100 2.12 6.12 3.89
CA ILE A 100 2.67 5.39 5.04
C ILE A 100 3.15 3.99 4.60
N VAL A 101 2.40 3.29 3.74
CA VAL A 101 2.81 1.99 3.18
C VAL A 101 4.13 2.11 2.43
N VAL A 102 4.29 3.17 1.64
CA VAL A 102 5.52 3.42 0.87
C VAL A 102 6.71 3.74 1.78
N ILE A 103 6.50 4.41 2.91
CA ILE A 103 7.55 4.61 3.93
C ILE A 103 8.02 3.26 4.51
N PHE A 104 7.12 2.27 4.63
CA PHE A 104 7.49 0.92 5.08
C PHE A 104 8.09 0.05 3.96
N SER A 105 7.99 0.45 2.69
CA SER A 105 8.43 -0.40 1.57
C SER A 105 9.91 -0.79 1.62
N PRO A 106 10.88 0.07 2.02
CA PRO A 106 12.26 -0.37 2.15
C PRO A 106 12.44 -1.51 3.15
N ILE A 107 11.72 -1.47 4.26
CA ILE A 107 11.77 -2.51 5.31
C ILE A 107 11.13 -3.79 4.79
N THR A 108 9.95 -3.72 4.16
CA THR A 108 9.27 -4.90 3.62
C THR A 108 10.05 -5.54 2.47
N GLN A 109 10.66 -4.75 1.59
CA GLN A 109 11.52 -5.25 0.53
C GLN A 109 12.79 -5.91 1.08
N PHE A 110 13.42 -5.29 2.07
CA PHE A 110 14.57 -5.88 2.76
C PHE A 110 14.21 -7.24 3.38
N ILE A 111 13.11 -7.30 4.15
CA ILE A 111 12.67 -8.58 4.75
C ILE A 111 12.36 -9.62 3.67
N THR A 112 11.72 -9.23 2.59
CA THR A 112 11.37 -10.14 1.49
C THR A 112 12.64 -10.74 0.87
N HIS A 113 13.62 -9.92 0.49
CA HIS A 113 14.74 -10.37 -0.31
C HIS A 113 15.91 -10.93 0.51
N GLU A 114 16.04 -10.57 1.78
CA GLU A 114 17.07 -11.13 2.65
C GLU A 114 16.60 -12.39 3.40
N PHE A 115 15.31 -12.46 3.79
CA PHE A 115 14.84 -13.54 4.65
C PHE A 115 13.85 -14.48 3.98
N ILE A 116 12.91 -13.97 3.18
CA ILE A 116 11.89 -14.82 2.55
C ILE A 116 12.44 -15.47 1.28
N THR A 117 13.14 -14.71 0.44
CA THR A 117 13.56 -15.17 -0.90
C THR A 117 14.96 -14.65 -1.29
N PRO A 118 16.03 -15.06 -0.59
CA PRO A 118 17.37 -14.48 -0.76
C PRO A 118 17.97 -14.71 -2.17
N ASN A 119 17.60 -15.80 -2.85
CA ASN A 119 18.13 -16.12 -4.17
C ASN A 119 17.25 -15.62 -5.33
N TYR A 120 16.27 -14.78 -5.05
CA TYR A 120 15.28 -14.36 -6.04
C TYR A 120 15.89 -13.54 -7.18
N PHE A 121 16.73 -12.58 -6.86
CA PHE A 121 17.38 -11.73 -7.86
C PHE A 121 18.31 -12.54 -8.76
N ASP A 122 19.09 -13.45 -8.21
CA ASP A 122 19.99 -14.30 -8.98
C ASP A 122 19.23 -15.15 -10.00
N LYS A 123 18.08 -15.70 -9.61
CA LYS A 123 17.21 -16.47 -10.49
C LYS A 123 16.59 -15.62 -11.60
N LEU A 124 16.14 -14.40 -11.30
CA LEU A 124 15.60 -13.49 -12.31
C LEU A 124 16.68 -13.03 -13.28
N ILE A 125 17.89 -12.73 -12.81
CA ILE A 125 19.04 -12.39 -13.64
C ILE A 125 19.34 -13.54 -14.58
N ALA A 126 19.52 -14.75 -14.05
CA ALA A 126 19.81 -15.95 -14.85
C ALA A 126 18.73 -16.18 -15.92
N LEU A 127 17.45 -16.15 -15.54
CA LEU A 127 16.33 -16.35 -16.47
C LEU A 127 16.28 -15.29 -17.57
N SER A 128 16.57 -14.03 -17.24
CA SER A 128 16.51 -12.92 -18.20
C SER A 128 17.63 -12.99 -19.22
N VAL A 129 18.83 -13.38 -18.80
CA VAL A 129 20.00 -13.57 -19.67
C VAL A 129 19.82 -14.83 -20.53
N GLU A 130 19.40 -15.96 -19.96
CA GLU A 130 19.15 -17.21 -20.68
C GLU A 130 18.08 -17.02 -21.78
N SER A 131 17.02 -16.27 -21.46
CA SER A 131 15.96 -15.95 -22.42
C SER A 131 16.34 -14.87 -23.44
N LYS A 132 17.57 -14.38 -23.42
CA LYS A 132 18.09 -13.31 -24.30
C LYS A 132 17.25 -12.02 -24.28
N ARG A 133 16.57 -11.73 -23.16
CA ARG A 133 15.77 -10.51 -22.99
C ARG A 133 16.62 -9.32 -22.53
N LEU A 134 17.64 -9.59 -21.72
CA LEU A 134 18.55 -8.59 -21.16
C LEU A 134 19.98 -9.11 -21.22
N THR A 135 20.93 -8.21 -21.33
CA THR A 135 22.34 -8.47 -21.04
C THR A 135 22.53 -8.68 -19.53
N LEU A 136 23.65 -9.25 -19.13
CA LEU A 136 23.95 -9.46 -17.71
C LEU A 136 23.98 -8.14 -16.92
N GLU A 137 24.53 -7.07 -17.51
CA GLU A 137 24.60 -5.75 -16.87
C GLU A 137 23.22 -5.12 -16.70
N GLU A 138 22.39 -5.18 -17.75
CA GLU A 138 21.00 -4.71 -17.66
C GLU A 138 20.21 -5.52 -16.62
N ALA A 139 20.30 -6.84 -16.63
CA ALA A 139 19.60 -7.68 -15.66
C ALA A 139 20.00 -7.34 -14.22
N LYS A 140 21.28 -7.16 -13.91
CA LYS A 140 21.76 -6.73 -12.59
C LYS A 140 21.28 -5.32 -12.20
N SER A 141 21.16 -4.44 -13.18
CA SER A 141 20.62 -3.09 -12.96
C SER A 141 19.13 -3.10 -12.60
N TYR A 142 18.35 -4.00 -13.22
CA TYR A 142 16.91 -4.12 -12.95
C TYR A 142 16.58 -4.94 -11.71
N PHE A 143 17.29 -6.07 -11.49
CA PHE A 143 16.98 -7.03 -10.43
C PHE A 143 17.93 -6.89 -9.26
N ASN A 144 17.68 -5.87 -8.44
CA ASN A 144 18.39 -5.64 -7.20
C ASN A 144 17.46 -4.95 -6.18
N LEU A 145 17.84 -4.99 -4.90
CA LEU A 145 17.04 -4.45 -3.80
C LEU A 145 16.70 -2.97 -3.99
N THR A 146 17.67 -2.17 -4.40
CA THR A 146 17.47 -0.72 -4.60
C THR A 146 16.43 -0.44 -5.69
N ALA A 147 16.53 -1.12 -6.83
CA ALA A 147 15.58 -0.98 -7.93
C ALA A 147 14.17 -1.39 -7.48
N TYR A 148 14.04 -2.49 -6.72
CA TYR A 148 12.76 -2.97 -6.20
C TYR A 148 12.16 -2.05 -5.14
N ILE A 149 12.96 -1.41 -4.31
CA ILE A 149 12.50 -0.36 -3.40
C ILE A 149 11.88 0.81 -4.19
N TRP A 150 12.57 1.31 -5.21
CA TRP A 150 12.05 2.40 -6.05
C TRP A 150 10.79 2.01 -6.84
N GLN A 151 10.72 0.78 -7.35
CA GLN A 151 9.53 0.24 -7.99
C GLN A 151 8.35 0.16 -7.01
N SER A 152 8.61 -0.30 -5.79
CA SER A 152 7.59 -0.38 -4.72
C SER A 152 7.08 1.00 -4.32
N ILE A 153 7.95 2.01 -4.26
CA ILE A 153 7.57 3.38 -3.98
C ILE A 153 6.66 3.92 -5.09
N SER A 154 7.10 3.81 -6.33
CA SER A 154 6.36 4.33 -7.48
C SER A 154 5.04 3.59 -7.70
N GLY A 155 5.08 2.26 -7.69
CA GLY A 155 3.92 1.40 -7.85
C GLY A 155 2.95 1.53 -6.67
N GLY A 156 3.46 1.49 -5.43
CA GLY A 156 2.66 1.61 -4.22
C GLY A 156 1.89 2.92 -4.16
N LEU A 157 2.52 4.05 -4.51
CA LEU A 157 1.84 5.34 -4.60
C LEU A 157 0.78 5.33 -5.71
N SER A 158 1.15 4.92 -6.92
CA SER A 158 0.25 4.96 -8.07
C SER A 158 -0.99 4.09 -7.84
N PHE A 159 -0.80 2.82 -7.51
CA PHE A 159 -1.91 1.89 -7.27
C PHE A 159 -2.71 2.26 -6.03
N GLY A 160 -2.05 2.65 -4.94
CA GLY A 160 -2.72 3.00 -3.70
C GLY A 160 -3.61 4.23 -3.84
N ILE A 161 -3.16 5.27 -4.56
CA ILE A 161 -3.96 6.46 -4.84
C ILE A 161 -5.18 6.12 -5.69
N VAL A 162 -5.01 5.31 -6.74
CA VAL A 162 -6.12 4.90 -7.61
C VAL A 162 -7.14 4.05 -6.86
N ILE A 163 -6.70 3.02 -6.13
CA ILE A 163 -7.59 2.18 -5.32
C ILE A 163 -8.29 3.04 -4.25
N GLY A 164 -7.54 3.91 -3.57
CA GLY A 164 -8.10 4.82 -2.58
C GLY A 164 -9.19 5.72 -3.14
N ALA A 165 -9.01 6.27 -4.36
CA ALA A 165 -10.00 7.09 -5.04
C ALA A 165 -11.28 6.30 -5.37
N ILE A 166 -11.14 5.09 -5.89
CA ILE A 166 -12.26 4.21 -6.23
C ILE A 166 -13.04 3.83 -4.96
N VAL A 167 -12.35 3.39 -3.92
CA VAL A 167 -12.98 3.00 -2.66
C VAL A 167 -13.65 4.18 -1.98
N ALA A 168 -13.02 5.36 -1.99
CA ALA A 168 -13.63 6.58 -1.46
C ALA A 168 -14.94 6.94 -2.22
N TYR A 169 -14.97 6.70 -3.53
CA TYR A 169 -16.18 6.89 -4.33
C TYR A 169 -17.29 5.91 -3.94
N ILE A 170 -16.95 4.66 -3.70
CA ILE A 170 -17.93 3.63 -3.26
C ILE A 170 -18.51 3.97 -1.89
N LEU A 171 -17.68 4.48 -0.97
CA LEU A 171 -18.04 4.74 0.42
C LEU A 171 -18.68 6.12 0.66
N LYS A 172 -18.66 7.05 -0.32
CA LYS A 172 -19.29 8.36 -0.16
C LYS A 172 -20.80 8.23 0.09
N PRO A 173 -21.44 9.17 0.80
CA PRO A 173 -22.89 9.18 0.97
C PRO A 173 -23.59 9.25 -0.40
N LYS A 174 -24.67 8.51 -0.54
CA LYS A 174 -25.55 8.67 -1.71
C LYS A 174 -26.21 10.04 -1.62
N THR A 175 -26.14 10.84 -2.66
CA THR A 175 -26.90 12.09 -2.75
C THR A 175 -28.39 11.72 -2.80
N THR A 176 -29.08 11.91 -1.68
CA THR A 176 -30.54 11.80 -1.68
C THR A 176 -31.05 13.06 -2.40
N ASN A 177 -31.48 12.93 -3.64
CA ASN A 177 -32.26 13.97 -4.29
C ASN A 177 -33.56 14.12 -3.48
N SER A 178 -33.58 15.03 -2.55
CA SER A 178 -34.83 15.54 -1.99
C SER A 178 -35.53 16.29 -3.13
N THR A 179 -36.38 15.60 -3.84
CA THR A 179 -37.37 16.23 -4.71
C THR A 179 -38.20 17.13 -3.79
N ILE A 180 -37.94 18.42 -3.84
CA ILE A 180 -38.80 19.43 -3.21
C ILE A 180 -40.15 19.26 -3.92
N LYS A 181 -41.08 18.58 -3.28
CA LYS A 181 -42.48 18.70 -3.62
C LYS A 181 -42.88 20.10 -3.12
N SER A 182 -42.81 21.07 -4.03
CA SER A 182 -43.54 22.32 -3.85
C SER A 182 -45.03 22.01 -4.01
N ASN A 183 -45.75 22.08 -2.90
CA ASN A 183 -47.20 22.28 -2.92
C ASN A 183 -47.45 23.76 -2.98
#